data_ee6803804f36e68093a61d7a0f063261
#
_entry.id   ee6803804f36e68093a61d7a0f063261
#
_cell.length_a   1.000
_cell.length_b   1.000
_cell.length_c   1.000
_cell.angle_alpha   90.00
_cell.angle_beta   90.00
_cell.angle_gamma   90.00
#
_symmetry.space_group_name_H-M   'P 1'
#
loop_
_entity.id
_entity.type
_entity.pdbx_description
1 polymer ?
#
loop_
_entity_poly.entity_id
_entity_poly.type
_entity_poly.pdbx_seq_one_letter_code
_entity_poly.pdbx_strand_id
1 'polypeptide(L)'
;MKHITRRNFVEKSMMIGAAGIAAPSLITEAVTEPAPRPIKDDISLAQWALVDEVRSGKWKTLDFPKIARNDFGLNGIEFVNTLFEVTTEGYLRQLKKNAADLNVTMVLIMVDDEGDGCSPTKEERRQFEINHRKWIDAAAYLGCHAIRTNCRGPKNVSKEEALKYAVETYQMMMEYAVPAKISVLIENHGGISDDADWMVSLFREVNNLYFGSYPDWRRPSDTFDNVSYLLKMLPFAGGMSYRNQPTEELSAKMIRLAKESGYRGWYGIESSGREEINKGIALLKKYLFET
;
A
#
# COMPACT_ATOMS: atom_id res chain seq x y z
N MET A 1 2.30 14.63 25.47
CA MET A 1 1.86 13.39 24.80
C MET A 1 3.11 12.64 24.36
N LYS A 2 3.30 11.39 24.80
CA LYS A 2 4.50 10.61 24.43
C LYS A 2 4.25 9.96 23.09
N HIS A 3 5.05 10.30 22.07
CA HIS A 3 5.09 9.58 20.82
C HIS A 3 5.69 8.18 21.06
N ILE A 4 5.11 7.16 20.44
CA ILE A 4 5.70 5.82 20.44
C ILE A 4 6.92 5.89 19.53
N THR A 5 8.12 5.71 20.09
CA THR A 5 9.33 5.52 19.32
C THR A 5 9.73 4.04 19.37
N ARG A 6 10.36 3.55 18.31
CA ARG A 6 10.88 2.18 18.19
C ARG A 6 11.71 1.75 19.41
N ARG A 7 12.40 2.68 20.04
CA ARG A 7 13.21 2.42 21.25
C ARG A 7 12.37 1.91 22.40
N ASN A 8 11.18 2.46 22.64
CA ASN A 8 10.28 2.04 23.73
C ASN A 8 9.60 0.69 23.47
N PHE A 9 9.49 0.27 22.20
CA PHE A 9 8.90 -1.01 21.83
C PHE A 9 9.93 -2.15 21.94
N VAL A 10 11.18 -1.93 21.48
CA VAL A 10 12.26 -2.91 21.51
C VAL A 10 12.76 -3.16 22.92
N GLU A 11 12.83 -2.15 23.80
CA GLU A 11 13.27 -2.33 25.18
C GLU A 11 12.33 -3.22 26.03
N LYS A 12 11.04 -3.28 25.70
CA LYS A 12 10.10 -4.18 26.38
C LYS A 12 10.16 -5.64 25.91
N SER A 13 10.73 -5.90 24.72
CA SER A 13 10.83 -7.26 24.17
C SER A 13 12.14 -7.98 24.49
N MET A 14 13.14 -7.31 25.06
CA MET A 14 14.47 -7.87 25.33
C MET A 14 14.69 -8.37 26.77
N MET A 15 13.69 -8.45 27.60
CA MET A 15 13.84 -8.91 29.00
C MET A 15 13.50 -10.39 29.24
N ILE A 16 13.71 -11.26 28.28
CA ILE A 16 13.67 -12.72 28.54
C ILE A 16 14.83 -13.42 27.83
N GLY A 17 15.86 -13.83 28.59
CA GLY A 17 16.82 -14.85 28.17
C GLY A 17 18.28 -14.44 28.11
N ALA A 18 18.96 -14.36 29.23
CA ALA A 18 20.43 -14.43 29.32
C ALA A 18 20.85 -15.74 29.92
N ALA A 19 21.39 -16.66 29.12
CA ALA A 19 22.36 -17.67 29.53
C ALA A 19 23.22 -18.03 28.32
N GLY A 20 24.53 -17.78 28.44
CA GLY A 20 25.47 -17.84 27.34
C GLY A 20 25.93 -19.23 26.95
N ILE A 21 26.40 -19.31 25.71
CA ILE A 21 27.53 -20.19 25.28
C ILE A 21 28.05 -19.56 23.97
N ALA A 22 29.35 -19.28 23.90
CA ALA A 22 30.03 -18.78 22.71
C ALA A 22 30.23 -19.91 21.70
N ALA A 23 29.82 -19.72 20.46
CA ALA A 23 30.18 -20.54 19.31
C ALA A 23 30.38 -19.66 18.05
N PRO A 24 31.22 -20.05 17.08
CA PRO A 24 31.73 -19.13 16.06
C PRO A 24 30.65 -18.65 15.09
N SER A 25 30.75 -17.37 14.74
CA SER A 25 29.87 -16.67 13.81
C SER A 25 29.88 -17.30 12.42
N LEU A 26 28.88 -18.12 12.14
CA LEU A 26 28.42 -18.34 10.79
C LEU A 26 27.54 -17.12 10.44
N ILE A 27 28.00 -16.32 9.50
CA ILE A 27 27.16 -15.32 8.83
C ILE A 27 26.13 -16.12 8.01
N THR A 28 25.05 -16.51 8.65
CA THR A 28 23.84 -16.90 7.92
C THR A 28 23.27 -15.64 7.32
N GLU A 29 23.40 -15.51 6.00
CA GLU A 29 22.53 -14.58 5.25
C GLU A 29 21.10 -14.82 5.75
N ALA A 30 20.53 -13.83 6.40
CA ALA A 30 19.15 -13.87 6.82
C ALA A 30 18.34 -13.95 5.54
N VAL A 31 17.84 -15.14 5.21
CA VAL A 31 16.77 -15.31 4.23
C VAL A 31 15.60 -14.51 4.80
N THR A 32 15.41 -13.31 4.29
CA THR A 32 14.29 -12.47 4.65
C THR A 32 13.04 -13.18 4.16
N GLU A 33 12.21 -13.66 5.09
CA GLU A 33 10.90 -14.19 4.72
C GLU A 33 10.16 -13.11 3.91
N PRO A 34 9.49 -13.50 2.82
CA PRO A 34 8.71 -12.55 2.02
C PRO A 34 7.66 -11.89 2.91
N ALA A 35 7.33 -10.63 2.57
CA ALA A 35 6.24 -9.93 3.23
C ALA A 35 4.98 -10.80 3.23
N PRO A 36 4.23 -10.85 4.34
CA PRO A 36 2.98 -11.59 4.40
C PRO A 36 2.02 -11.04 3.33
N ARG A 37 1.85 -11.79 2.26
CA ARG A 37 0.89 -11.48 1.20
C ARG A 37 -0.37 -12.31 1.41
N PRO A 38 -1.55 -11.78 1.04
CA PRO A 38 -2.75 -12.59 0.98
C PRO A 38 -2.50 -13.85 0.12
N ILE A 39 -2.98 -14.99 0.59
CA ILE A 39 -2.82 -16.28 -0.13
C ILE A 39 -3.95 -16.54 -1.13
N LYS A 40 -4.96 -15.67 -1.17
CA LYS A 40 -6.10 -15.74 -2.08
C LYS A 40 -6.58 -14.33 -2.41
N ASP A 41 -7.27 -14.21 -3.55
CA ASP A 41 -7.91 -12.97 -3.94
C ASP A 41 -9.01 -12.56 -2.94
N ASP A 42 -9.09 -11.27 -2.64
CA ASP A 42 -10.15 -10.69 -1.81
C ASP A 42 -10.40 -9.22 -2.20
N ILE A 43 -11.52 -8.66 -1.74
CA ILE A 43 -11.96 -7.32 -2.07
C ILE A 43 -11.85 -6.44 -0.83
N SER A 44 -11.16 -5.31 -0.97
CA SER A 44 -11.10 -4.25 0.04
C SER A 44 -11.80 -2.98 -0.43
N LEU A 45 -12.18 -2.14 0.51
CA LEU A 45 -12.69 -0.80 0.26
C LEU A 45 -11.60 0.22 0.55
N ALA A 46 -11.24 1.02 -0.45
CA ALA A 46 -10.36 2.16 -0.27
C ALA A 46 -11.11 3.36 0.32
N GLN A 47 -10.54 4.00 1.31
CA GLN A 47 -11.18 5.15 1.97
C GLN A 47 -11.41 6.33 1.01
N TRP A 48 -10.56 6.47 -0.01
CA TRP A 48 -10.72 7.45 -1.09
C TRP A 48 -12.07 7.32 -1.83
N ALA A 49 -12.62 6.12 -1.95
CA ALA A 49 -13.91 5.90 -2.63
C ALA A 49 -15.08 6.63 -1.94
N LEU A 50 -14.94 6.97 -0.65
CA LEU A 50 -15.93 7.67 0.16
C LEU A 50 -15.39 8.98 0.76
N VAL A 51 -14.38 9.58 0.15
CA VAL A 51 -13.67 10.77 0.67
C VAL A 51 -14.61 11.94 0.96
N ASP A 52 -15.62 12.17 0.14
CA ASP A 52 -16.58 13.25 0.34
C ASP A 52 -17.43 13.06 1.60
N GLU A 53 -17.76 11.81 1.94
CA GLU A 53 -18.48 11.50 3.18
C GLU A 53 -17.62 11.73 4.42
N VAL A 54 -16.33 11.39 4.36
CA VAL A 54 -15.38 11.67 5.46
C VAL A 54 -15.17 13.15 5.63
N ARG A 55 -14.85 13.86 4.54
CA ARG A 55 -14.56 15.30 4.57
C ARG A 55 -15.76 16.15 4.98
N SER A 56 -16.98 15.70 4.67
CA SER A 56 -18.20 16.35 5.15
C SER A 56 -18.52 16.05 6.62
N GLY A 57 -17.73 15.20 7.28
CA GLY A 57 -17.95 14.81 8.68
C GLY A 57 -19.10 13.83 8.89
N LYS A 58 -19.61 13.19 7.84
CA LYS A 58 -20.69 12.20 7.93
C LYS A 58 -20.28 11.00 8.78
N TRP A 59 -19.00 10.62 8.76
CA TRP A 59 -18.38 9.59 9.59
C TRP A 59 -16.88 9.83 9.73
N LYS A 60 -16.25 9.15 10.68
CA LYS A 60 -14.83 9.26 11.00
C LYS A 60 -14.09 7.98 10.64
N THR A 61 -12.78 8.04 10.51
CA THR A 61 -11.95 6.86 10.20
C THR A 61 -12.17 5.70 11.18
N LEU A 62 -12.52 5.98 12.44
CA LEU A 62 -12.92 4.94 13.41
C LEU A 62 -14.19 4.17 13.02
N ASP A 63 -15.07 4.74 12.19
CA ASP A 63 -16.30 4.11 11.73
C ASP A 63 -16.10 3.28 10.45
N PHE A 64 -14.95 3.45 9.79
CA PHE A 64 -14.70 2.85 8.48
C PHE A 64 -14.83 1.32 8.46
N PRO A 65 -14.34 0.55 9.46
CA PRO A 65 -14.58 -0.90 9.53
C PRO A 65 -16.07 -1.25 9.50
N LYS A 66 -16.90 -0.49 10.22
CA LYS A 66 -18.36 -0.70 10.27
C LYS A 66 -19.01 -0.41 8.93
N ILE A 67 -18.61 0.67 8.25
CA ILE A 67 -19.13 1.03 6.92
C ILE A 67 -18.77 -0.05 5.90
N ALA A 68 -17.52 -0.47 5.84
CA ALA A 68 -17.11 -1.52 4.91
C ALA A 68 -17.88 -2.82 5.13
N ARG A 69 -18.06 -3.23 6.40
CA ARG A 69 -18.73 -4.47 6.75
C ARG A 69 -20.25 -4.41 6.55
N ASN A 70 -20.89 -3.38 7.10
CA ASN A 70 -22.36 -3.34 7.18
C ASN A 70 -23.02 -2.79 5.91
N ASP A 71 -22.39 -1.79 5.26
CA ASP A 71 -22.99 -1.15 4.09
C ASP A 71 -22.60 -1.87 2.79
N PHE A 72 -21.42 -2.50 2.74
CA PHE A 72 -20.87 -3.11 1.52
C PHE A 72 -20.59 -4.62 1.63
N GLY A 73 -20.66 -5.19 2.82
CA GLY A 73 -20.38 -6.62 3.04
C GLY A 73 -18.93 -7.01 2.77
N LEU A 74 -17.98 -6.07 2.91
CA LEU A 74 -16.56 -6.28 2.68
C LEU A 74 -15.81 -6.59 3.97
N ASN A 75 -14.72 -7.36 3.83
CA ASN A 75 -13.86 -7.77 4.94
C ASN A 75 -12.50 -7.08 4.95
N GLY A 76 -12.18 -6.27 3.95
CA GLY A 76 -10.93 -5.53 3.81
C GLY A 76 -11.14 -4.03 3.71
N ILE A 77 -10.23 -3.26 4.30
CA ILE A 77 -10.22 -1.80 4.21
C ILE A 77 -8.81 -1.28 3.99
N GLU A 78 -8.72 -0.19 3.23
CA GLU A 78 -7.49 0.52 2.93
C GLU A 78 -7.63 1.98 3.33
N PHE A 79 -6.74 2.42 4.22
CA PHE A 79 -6.79 3.76 4.78
C PHE A 79 -6.09 4.79 3.92
N VAL A 80 -6.40 6.06 4.17
CA VAL A 80 -5.67 7.22 3.65
C VAL A 80 -5.13 8.01 4.82
N ASN A 81 -3.83 8.29 4.82
CA ASN A 81 -3.14 8.96 5.91
C ASN A 81 -3.73 10.34 6.24
N THR A 82 -4.11 11.10 5.21
CA THR A 82 -4.66 12.45 5.37
C THR A 82 -6.10 12.49 5.91
N LEU A 83 -6.74 11.32 6.05
CA LEU A 83 -8.10 11.18 6.59
C LEU A 83 -8.12 10.69 8.05
N PHE A 84 -6.95 10.40 8.64
CA PHE A 84 -6.87 10.13 10.08
C PHE A 84 -7.02 11.43 10.85
N GLU A 85 -7.94 11.48 11.80
CA GLU A 85 -8.12 12.63 12.67
C GLU A 85 -6.90 12.83 13.59
N VAL A 86 -6.37 11.72 14.11
CA VAL A 86 -5.13 11.66 14.91
C VAL A 86 -4.49 10.28 14.79
N THR A 87 -3.20 10.18 15.11
CA THR A 87 -2.44 8.90 15.10
C THR A 87 -1.87 8.55 16.48
N THR A 88 -2.61 8.88 17.54
CA THR A 88 -2.20 8.50 18.90
C THR A 88 -2.41 7.00 19.12
N GLU A 89 -1.62 6.41 20.03
CA GLU A 89 -1.76 4.99 20.38
C GLU A 89 -3.20 4.61 20.78
N GLY A 90 -3.85 5.46 21.57
CA GLY A 90 -5.23 5.22 22.00
C GLY A 90 -6.21 5.17 20.83
N TYR A 91 -6.03 6.04 19.83
CA TYR A 91 -6.83 6.06 18.62
C TYR A 91 -6.60 4.81 17.77
N LEU A 92 -5.34 4.47 17.49
CA LEU A 92 -4.99 3.28 16.70
C LEU A 92 -5.45 1.99 17.38
N ARG A 93 -5.36 1.91 18.70
CA ARG A 93 -5.90 0.79 19.48
C ARG A 93 -7.41 0.66 19.34
N GLN A 94 -8.15 1.78 19.39
CA GLN A 94 -9.60 1.78 19.21
C GLN A 94 -9.97 1.34 17.77
N LEU A 95 -9.26 1.85 16.77
CA LEU A 95 -9.47 1.47 15.37
C LEU A 95 -9.23 -0.05 15.18
N LYS A 96 -8.13 -0.57 15.73
CA LYS A 96 -7.81 -2.00 15.69
C LYS A 96 -8.90 -2.85 16.36
N LYS A 97 -9.43 -2.38 17.49
CA LYS A 97 -10.55 -3.05 18.15
C LYS A 97 -11.81 -3.03 17.28
N ASN A 98 -12.18 -1.89 16.72
CA ASN A 98 -13.37 -1.75 15.86
C ASN A 98 -13.29 -2.69 14.65
N ALA A 99 -12.13 -2.82 14.03
CA ALA A 99 -11.91 -3.75 12.91
C ALA A 99 -12.00 -5.22 13.36
N ALA A 100 -11.38 -5.57 14.49
CA ALA A 100 -11.41 -6.93 15.04
C ALA A 100 -12.83 -7.37 15.43
N ASP A 101 -13.60 -6.51 16.10
CA ASP A 101 -14.98 -6.78 16.50
C ASP A 101 -15.91 -7.12 15.32
N LEU A 102 -15.56 -6.62 14.11
CA LEU A 102 -16.32 -6.82 12.88
C LEU A 102 -15.67 -7.83 11.92
N ASN A 103 -14.55 -8.43 12.32
CA ASN A 103 -13.74 -9.32 11.48
C ASN A 103 -13.37 -8.65 10.14
N VAL A 104 -12.86 -7.42 10.21
CA VAL A 104 -12.39 -6.62 9.07
C VAL A 104 -10.88 -6.54 9.10
N THR A 105 -10.23 -6.90 7.98
CA THR A 105 -8.78 -6.79 7.79
C THR A 105 -8.41 -5.36 7.39
N MET A 106 -7.46 -4.79 8.10
CA MET A 106 -6.83 -3.52 7.71
C MET A 106 -5.68 -3.84 6.76
N VAL A 107 -5.85 -3.52 5.48
CA VAL A 107 -5.00 -4.00 4.40
C VAL A 107 -3.72 -3.18 4.25
N LEU A 108 -3.86 -1.88 4.06
CA LEU A 108 -2.75 -0.95 3.92
C LEU A 108 -3.14 0.48 4.31
N ILE A 109 -2.14 1.36 4.37
CA ILE A 109 -2.32 2.81 4.48
C ILE A 109 -1.77 3.47 3.21
N MET A 110 -2.62 4.17 2.47
CA MET A 110 -2.21 5.06 1.38
C MET A 110 -1.62 6.33 1.99
N VAL A 111 -0.38 6.65 1.60
CA VAL A 111 0.37 7.79 2.15
C VAL A 111 0.50 8.87 1.08
N ASP A 112 -0.24 9.95 1.28
CA ASP A 112 -0.25 11.13 0.41
C ASP A 112 0.38 12.33 1.14
N ASP A 113 0.80 13.35 0.37
CA ASP A 113 1.29 14.65 0.82
C ASP A 113 2.55 14.62 1.74
N GLU A 114 3.31 13.52 1.70
CA GLU A 114 4.55 13.38 2.49
C GLU A 114 5.84 13.62 1.68
N GLY A 115 5.73 14.24 0.48
CA GLY A 115 6.84 14.58 -0.40
C GLY A 115 6.97 13.70 -1.64
N ASP A 116 8.13 13.71 -2.29
CA ASP A 116 8.42 12.92 -3.51
C ASP A 116 9.75 12.17 -3.38
N GLY A 117 9.69 10.84 -3.57
CA GLY A 117 10.88 9.98 -3.50
C GLY A 117 11.92 10.22 -4.61
N CYS A 118 11.53 10.92 -5.69
CA CYS A 118 12.42 11.27 -6.79
C CYS A 118 12.99 12.70 -6.69
N SER A 119 12.85 13.39 -5.56
CA SER A 119 13.36 14.77 -5.44
C SER A 119 14.84 14.87 -5.80
N PRO A 120 15.27 15.93 -6.53
CA PRO A 120 16.68 16.14 -6.86
C PRO A 120 17.55 16.37 -5.65
N THR A 121 17.02 17.00 -4.59
CA THR A 121 17.80 17.29 -3.39
C THR A 121 17.83 16.10 -2.43
N LYS A 122 18.99 15.83 -1.88
CA LYS A 122 19.18 14.73 -0.93
C LYS A 122 18.41 14.96 0.37
N GLU A 123 18.31 16.20 0.80
CA GLU A 123 17.59 16.64 1.99
C GLU A 123 16.11 16.33 1.87
N GLU A 124 15.48 16.65 0.72
CA GLU A 124 14.05 16.35 0.50
C GLU A 124 13.81 14.85 0.42
N ARG A 125 14.69 14.08 -0.24
CA ARG A 125 14.59 12.61 -0.26
C ARG A 125 14.72 12.00 1.13
N ARG A 126 15.63 12.54 1.96
CA ARG A 126 15.75 12.12 3.36
C ARG A 126 14.51 12.49 4.17
N GLN A 127 13.96 13.69 3.96
CA GLN A 127 12.74 14.11 4.63
C GLN A 127 11.54 13.26 4.22
N PHE A 128 11.41 12.92 2.94
CA PHE A 128 10.40 12.00 2.43
C PHE A 128 10.45 10.66 3.18
N GLU A 129 11.62 10.04 3.29
CA GLU A 129 11.77 8.79 4.04
C GLU A 129 11.37 8.95 5.52
N ILE A 130 11.83 10.02 6.19
CA ILE A 130 11.48 10.31 7.58
C ILE A 130 9.98 10.49 7.77
N ASN A 131 9.32 11.20 6.86
CA ASN A 131 7.88 11.44 6.90
C ASN A 131 7.06 10.14 6.82
N HIS A 132 7.55 9.14 6.08
CA HIS A 132 6.88 7.85 5.92
C HIS A 132 7.03 6.92 7.13
N ARG A 133 8.06 7.09 7.98
CA ARG A 133 8.31 6.21 9.14
C ARG A 133 7.12 6.09 10.07
N LYS A 134 6.46 7.20 10.40
CA LYS A 134 5.27 7.21 11.26
C LYS A 134 4.12 6.36 10.69
N TRP A 135 4.01 6.31 9.35
CA TRP A 135 2.97 5.55 8.66
C TRP A 135 3.35 4.07 8.55
N ILE A 136 4.62 3.75 8.40
CA ILE A 136 5.14 2.38 8.51
C ILE A 136 4.87 1.84 9.91
N ASP A 137 5.15 2.62 10.97
CA ASP A 137 4.88 2.22 12.35
C ASP A 137 3.37 2.05 12.62
N ALA A 138 2.53 2.96 12.11
CA ALA A 138 1.08 2.86 12.22
C ALA A 138 0.54 1.63 11.49
N ALA A 139 1.01 1.36 10.26
CA ALA A 139 0.65 0.17 9.49
C ALA A 139 1.03 -1.12 10.23
N ALA A 140 2.24 -1.20 10.77
CA ALA A 140 2.69 -2.33 11.56
C ALA A 140 1.85 -2.55 12.83
N TYR A 141 1.52 -1.46 13.55
CA TYR A 141 0.67 -1.53 14.75
C TYR A 141 -0.74 -2.03 14.42
N LEU A 142 -1.33 -1.53 13.33
CA LEU A 142 -2.67 -1.93 12.88
C LEU A 142 -2.71 -3.34 12.31
N GLY A 143 -1.57 -3.90 11.88
CA GLY A 143 -1.49 -5.21 11.24
C GLY A 143 -1.71 -5.17 9.73
N CYS A 144 -1.53 -3.99 9.12
CA CYS A 144 -1.47 -3.86 7.67
C CYS A 144 -0.24 -4.58 7.11
N HIS A 145 -0.30 -5.02 5.84
CA HIS A 145 0.86 -5.62 5.19
C HIS A 145 1.73 -4.61 4.42
N ALA A 146 1.20 -3.42 4.16
CA ALA A 146 1.88 -2.43 3.32
C ALA A 146 1.52 -0.99 3.69
N ILE A 147 2.33 -0.06 3.20
CA ILE A 147 1.94 1.31 2.87
C ILE A 147 1.99 1.48 1.36
N ARG A 148 1.16 2.38 0.81
CA ARG A 148 1.27 2.85 -0.58
C ARG A 148 1.80 4.26 -0.58
N THR A 149 2.74 4.57 -1.46
CA THR A 149 3.32 5.89 -1.66
C THR A 149 3.27 6.31 -3.12
N ASN A 150 3.45 7.60 -3.39
CA ASN A 150 3.49 8.18 -4.72
C ASN A 150 4.93 8.48 -5.15
N CYS A 151 5.21 8.42 -6.46
CA CYS A 151 6.49 8.80 -7.05
C CYS A 151 6.23 9.54 -8.36
N ARG A 152 6.01 10.86 -8.31
CA ARG A 152 5.67 11.66 -9.49
C ARG A 152 6.90 12.14 -10.26
N GLY A 153 8.01 12.33 -9.56
CA GLY A 153 9.26 12.82 -10.10
C GLY A 153 9.25 14.30 -10.48
N PRO A 154 10.43 14.92 -10.55
CA PRO A 154 10.58 16.31 -10.92
C PRO A 154 10.47 16.50 -12.44
N LYS A 155 9.89 17.64 -12.88
CA LYS A 155 9.69 17.94 -14.32
C LYS A 155 10.98 18.25 -15.09
N ASN A 156 12.04 18.66 -14.40
CA ASN A 156 13.27 19.21 -14.99
C ASN A 156 14.49 18.30 -14.81
N VAL A 157 14.26 17.00 -14.64
CA VAL A 157 15.33 16.00 -14.46
C VAL A 157 15.11 14.89 -15.49
N SER A 158 16.19 14.30 -16.00
CA SER A 158 16.08 13.17 -16.91
C SER A 158 15.49 11.94 -16.20
N LYS A 159 14.90 11.02 -16.97
CA LYS A 159 14.35 9.77 -16.41
C LYS A 159 15.44 8.94 -15.71
N GLU A 160 16.65 8.96 -16.24
CA GLU A 160 17.81 8.25 -15.70
C GLU A 160 18.27 8.84 -14.35
N GLU A 161 18.26 10.16 -14.22
CA GLU A 161 18.59 10.81 -12.94
C GLU A 161 17.47 10.60 -11.92
N ALA A 162 16.21 10.73 -12.32
CA ALA A 162 15.06 10.46 -11.46
C ALA A 162 15.07 9.02 -10.95
N LEU A 163 15.50 8.05 -11.79
CA LEU A 163 15.66 6.65 -11.38
C LEU A 163 16.70 6.50 -10.27
N LYS A 164 17.89 7.12 -10.44
CA LYS A 164 18.93 7.10 -9.41
C LYS A 164 18.45 7.68 -8.08
N TYR A 165 17.74 8.81 -8.12
CA TYR A 165 17.17 9.43 -6.91
C TYR A 165 16.14 8.53 -6.24
N ALA A 166 15.23 7.95 -7.02
CA ALA A 166 14.21 7.04 -6.50
C ALA A 166 14.85 5.78 -5.88
N VAL A 167 15.82 5.15 -6.56
CA VAL A 167 16.53 3.98 -6.05
C VAL A 167 17.19 4.27 -4.70
N GLU A 168 17.95 5.37 -4.59
CA GLU A 168 18.57 5.77 -3.32
C GLU A 168 17.53 5.96 -2.21
N THR A 169 16.42 6.64 -2.53
CA THR A 169 15.36 6.94 -1.57
C THR A 169 14.66 5.68 -1.08
N TYR A 170 14.25 4.82 -2.01
CA TYR A 170 13.51 3.63 -1.64
C TYR A 170 14.40 2.56 -1.00
N GLN A 171 15.66 2.44 -1.37
CA GLN A 171 16.60 1.60 -0.63
C GLN A 171 16.73 2.06 0.84
N MET A 172 16.88 3.37 1.07
CA MET A 172 16.90 3.95 2.42
C MET A 172 15.58 3.71 3.17
N MET A 173 14.42 3.83 2.50
CA MET A 173 13.12 3.53 3.11
C MET A 173 12.99 2.04 3.48
N MET A 174 13.51 1.14 2.65
CA MET A 174 13.48 -0.29 2.91
C MET A 174 14.30 -0.70 4.15
N GLU A 175 15.38 0.03 4.48
CA GLU A 175 16.10 -0.19 5.74
C GLU A 175 15.21 -0.03 6.97
N TYR A 176 14.19 0.82 6.88
CA TYR A 176 13.21 1.03 7.95
C TYR A 176 12.00 0.09 7.85
N ALA A 177 11.49 -0.14 6.65
CA ALA A 177 10.24 -0.88 6.42
C ALA A 177 10.40 -2.40 6.59
N VAL A 178 11.51 -2.99 6.13
CA VAL A 178 11.75 -4.45 6.21
C VAL A 178 11.75 -4.98 7.65
N PRO A 179 12.48 -4.37 8.61
CA PRO A 179 12.40 -4.81 10.01
C PRO A 179 11.01 -4.68 10.63
N ALA A 180 10.18 -3.75 10.13
CA ALA A 180 8.79 -3.60 10.52
C ALA A 180 7.85 -4.61 9.84
N LYS A 181 8.35 -5.39 8.86
CA LYS A 181 7.60 -6.32 8.00
C LYS A 181 6.49 -5.62 7.21
N ILE A 182 6.74 -4.40 6.77
CA ILE A 182 5.80 -3.59 5.97
C ILE A 182 6.34 -3.46 4.55
N SER A 183 5.52 -3.81 3.58
CA SER A 183 5.82 -3.53 2.17
C SER A 183 5.62 -2.05 1.85
N VAL A 184 6.45 -1.53 0.95
CA VAL A 184 6.31 -0.20 0.36
C VAL A 184 5.91 -0.37 -1.09
N LEU A 185 4.70 0.07 -1.43
CA LEU A 185 4.13 -0.10 -2.75
C LEU A 185 4.01 1.26 -3.44
N ILE A 186 4.36 1.33 -4.72
CA ILE A 186 4.23 2.57 -5.50
C ILE A 186 3.03 2.48 -6.43
N GLU A 187 2.22 3.55 -6.41
CA GLU A 187 1.10 3.75 -7.32
C GLU A 187 1.51 4.59 -8.54
N ASN A 188 0.91 4.28 -9.70
CA ASN A 188 0.93 5.15 -10.86
C ASN A 188 -0.02 6.34 -10.64
N HIS A 189 0.51 7.42 -10.09
CA HIS A 189 -0.26 8.59 -9.67
C HIS A 189 0.15 9.88 -10.42
N GLY A 190 0.48 9.75 -11.70
CA GLY A 190 0.97 10.85 -12.53
C GLY A 190 2.50 10.97 -12.56
N GLY A 191 2.99 11.78 -13.48
CA GLY A 191 4.42 11.99 -13.66
C GLY A 191 5.15 10.74 -14.12
N ILE A 192 6.34 10.50 -13.59
CA ILE A 192 7.20 9.42 -14.04
C ILE A 192 6.66 8.02 -13.64
N SER A 193 5.82 7.94 -12.61
CA SER A 193 5.18 6.67 -12.21
C SER A 193 4.18 6.14 -13.23
N ASP A 194 3.77 6.95 -14.22
CA ASP A 194 2.95 6.50 -15.35
C ASP A 194 3.77 5.79 -16.45
N ASP A 195 5.10 5.87 -16.39
CA ASP A 195 5.98 5.13 -17.27
C ASP A 195 6.26 3.73 -16.71
N ALA A 196 5.60 2.72 -17.29
CA ALA A 196 5.69 1.35 -16.83
C ALA A 196 7.11 0.77 -16.95
N ASP A 197 7.90 1.14 -17.96
CA ASP A 197 9.26 0.65 -18.13
C ASP A 197 10.20 1.26 -17.10
N TRP A 198 10.01 2.51 -16.78
CA TRP A 198 10.72 3.17 -15.71
C TRP A 198 10.40 2.54 -14.34
N MET A 199 9.12 2.24 -14.07
CA MET A 199 8.70 1.57 -12.83
C MET A 199 9.30 0.17 -12.72
N VAL A 200 9.33 -0.61 -13.80
CA VAL A 200 9.99 -1.93 -13.82
C VAL A 200 11.47 -1.80 -13.50
N SER A 201 12.16 -0.78 -14.06
CA SER A 201 13.56 -0.53 -13.77
C SER A 201 13.76 -0.20 -12.28
N LEU A 202 12.90 0.65 -11.71
CA LEU A 202 12.96 1.00 -10.29
C LEU A 202 12.81 -0.23 -9.39
N PHE A 203 11.81 -1.09 -9.64
CA PHE A 203 11.61 -2.30 -8.83
C PHE A 203 12.80 -3.26 -8.92
N ARG A 204 13.39 -3.41 -10.10
CA ARG A 204 14.57 -4.26 -10.31
C ARG A 204 15.84 -3.71 -9.64
N GLU A 205 16.04 -2.40 -9.68
CA GLU A 205 17.23 -1.78 -9.10
C GLU A 205 17.17 -1.69 -7.57
N VAL A 206 15.97 -1.42 -6.98
CA VAL A 206 15.78 -1.50 -5.53
C VAL A 206 15.91 -2.94 -5.04
N ASN A 207 15.47 -3.91 -5.84
CA ASN A 207 15.64 -5.36 -5.64
C ASN A 207 15.35 -5.82 -4.20
N ASN A 208 14.14 -5.55 -3.72
CA ASN A 208 13.72 -5.90 -2.37
C ASN A 208 12.33 -6.55 -2.39
N LEU A 209 12.16 -7.67 -1.68
CA LEU A 209 10.89 -8.42 -1.63
C LEU A 209 9.72 -7.64 -1.01
N TYR A 210 10.02 -6.64 -0.18
CA TYR A 210 9.02 -5.75 0.43
C TYR A 210 8.75 -4.49 -0.39
N PHE A 211 9.34 -4.38 -1.59
CA PHE A 211 9.15 -3.25 -2.47
C PHE A 211 8.43 -3.67 -3.73
N GLY A 212 7.36 -2.95 -4.10
CA GLY A 212 6.56 -3.36 -5.25
C GLY A 212 5.59 -2.31 -5.76
N SER A 213 4.66 -2.74 -6.59
CA SER A 213 3.66 -1.88 -7.22
C SER A 213 2.29 -1.99 -6.55
N TYR A 214 1.54 -0.90 -6.66
CA TYR A 214 0.13 -0.78 -6.35
C TYR A 214 -0.56 -0.16 -7.58
N PRO A 215 -0.81 -0.92 -8.67
CA PRO A 215 -1.33 -0.36 -9.91
C PRO A 215 -2.73 0.21 -9.72
N ASP A 216 -2.90 1.50 -10.04
CA ASP A 216 -4.20 2.14 -10.14
C ASP A 216 -4.81 1.88 -11.53
N TRP A 217 -6.00 1.28 -11.53
CA TRP A 217 -6.81 1.04 -12.72
C TRP A 217 -7.59 2.29 -13.07
N ARG A 218 -6.89 3.39 -13.27
CA ARG A 218 -7.51 4.66 -13.64
C ARG A 218 -8.37 4.52 -14.90
N ARG A 219 -9.23 5.50 -15.14
CA ARG A 219 -9.99 5.53 -16.38
C ARG A 219 -9.04 5.63 -17.57
N PRO A 220 -9.25 4.82 -18.63
CA PRO A 220 -8.45 4.93 -19.83
C PRO A 220 -8.49 6.35 -20.40
N SER A 221 -7.38 6.80 -20.94
CA SER A 221 -7.26 8.02 -21.70
C SER A 221 -6.48 7.73 -22.98
N ASP A 222 -6.51 8.63 -23.93
CA ASP A 222 -5.77 8.49 -25.20
C ASP A 222 -4.25 8.38 -24.99
N THR A 223 -3.76 8.74 -23.83
CA THR A 223 -2.34 8.74 -23.48
C THR A 223 -1.93 7.68 -22.47
N PHE A 224 -2.86 6.89 -21.95
CA PHE A 224 -2.56 5.89 -20.92
C PHE A 224 -3.29 4.57 -21.18
N ASP A 225 -2.52 3.54 -21.51
CA ASP A 225 -3.03 2.17 -21.72
C ASP A 225 -2.98 1.38 -20.39
N ASN A 226 -4.13 1.34 -19.71
CA ASN A 226 -4.28 0.60 -18.45
C ASN A 226 -3.90 -0.89 -18.56
N VAL A 227 -4.22 -1.53 -19.66
CA VAL A 227 -3.99 -2.97 -19.84
C VAL A 227 -2.49 -3.27 -19.95
N SER A 228 -1.80 -2.54 -20.82
CA SER A 228 -0.35 -2.70 -20.98
C SER A 228 0.41 -2.31 -19.70
N TYR A 229 -0.03 -1.24 -19.01
CA TYR A 229 0.55 -0.84 -17.74
C TYR A 229 0.37 -1.95 -16.68
N LEU A 230 -0.86 -2.42 -16.49
CA LEU A 230 -1.17 -3.48 -15.52
C LEU A 230 -0.32 -4.73 -15.76
N LEU A 231 -0.21 -5.21 -17.00
CA LEU A 231 0.60 -6.38 -17.34
C LEU A 231 2.06 -6.26 -16.89
N LYS A 232 2.66 -5.06 -17.03
CA LYS A 232 4.04 -4.82 -16.61
C LYS A 232 4.18 -4.73 -15.08
N MET A 233 3.14 -4.28 -14.38
CA MET A 233 3.16 -4.11 -12.92
C MET A 233 2.82 -5.39 -12.15
N LEU A 234 2.03 -6.30 -12.73
CA LEU A 234 1.57 -7.52 -12.05
C LEU A 234 2.68 -8.38 -11.42
N PRO A 235 3.88 -8.55 -12.03
CA PRO A 235 4.97 -9.29 -11.39
C PRO A 235 5.46 -8.68 -10.06
N PHE A 236 5.21 -7.39 -9.86
CA PHE A 236 5.65 -6.62 -8.68
C PHE A 236 4.48 -6.25 -7.76
N ALA A 237 3.23 -6.60 -8.12
CA ALA A 237 2.04 -6.13 -7.42
C ALA A 237 1.92 -6.71 -6.01
N GLY A 238 1.87 -5.84 -5.00
CA GLY A 238 1.57 -6.18 -3.61
C GLY A 238 0.15 -5.81 -3.17
N GLY A 239 -0.59 -5.14 -4.02
CA GLY A 239 -1.98 -4.70 -3.90
C GLY A 239 -2.38 -4.04 -5.21
N MET A 240 -3.60 -3.58 -5.34
CA MET A 240 -4.03 -2.76 -6.48
C MET A 240 -5.24 -1.91 -6.17
N SER A 241 -5.29 -0.72 -6.78
CA SER A 241 -6.45 0.16 -6.77
C SER A 241 -7.37 -0.20 -7.94
N TYR A 242 -8.45 -0.88 -7.63
CA TYR A 242 -9.46 -1.23 -8.61
C TYR A 242 -10.40 -0.04 -8.85
N ARG A 243 -10.55 0.32 -10.13
CA ARG A 243 -11.58 1.27 -10.59
C ARG A 243 -12.42 0.65 -11.67
N ASN A 244 -13.74 0.87 -11.63
CA ASN A 244 -14.63 0.47 -12.72
C ASN A 244 -14.15 1.07 -14.03
N GLN A 245 -13.98 0.23 -15.03
CA GLN A 245 -13.64 0.67 -16.37
C GLN A 245 -14.89 1.12 -17.13
N PRO A 246 -14.77 1.86 -18.24
CA PRO A 246 -15.91 2.37 -19.02
C PRO A 246 -16.87 1.27 -19.48
N THR A 247 -16.37 0.06 -19.72
CA THR A 247 -17.19 -1.10 -20.07
C THR A 247 -16.94 -2.27 -19.16
N GLU A 248 -17.95 -3.14 -19.01
CA GLU A 248 -17.82 -4.38 -18.25
C GLU A 248 -16.76 -5.31 -18.86
N GLU A 249 -16.70 -5.37 -20.19
CA GLU A 249 -15.74 -6.20 -20.91
C GLU A 249 -14.29 -5.82 -20.58
N LEU A 250 -14.01 -4.52 -20.48
CA LEU A 250 -12.66 -4.06 -20.14
C LEU A 250 -12.34 -4.36 -18.66
N SER A 251 -13.29 -4.14 -17.75
CA SER A 251 -13.15 -4.55 -16.36
C SER A 251 -12.88 -6.04 -16.23
N ALA A 252 -13.69 -6.88 -16.90
CA ALA A 252 -13.53 -8.32 -16.92
C ALA A 252 -12.18 -8.77 -17.50
N LYS A 253 -11.73 -8.15 -18.60
CA LYS A 253 -10.43 -8.41 -19.19
C LYS A 253 -9.30 -8.15 -18.19
N MET A 254 -9.30 -7.02 -17.53
CA MET A 254 -8.25 -6.65 -16.59
C MET A 254 -8.25 -7.54 -15.34
N ILE A 255 -9.44 -7.93 -14.82
CA ILE A 255 -9.57 -8.88 -13.70
C ILE A 255 -8.99 -10.25 -14.10
N ARG A 256 -9.33 -10.76 -15.28
CA ARG A 256 -8.79 -12.04 -15.78
C ARG A 256 -7.27 -11.99 -15.97
N LEU A 257 -6.73 -10.91 -16.53
CA LEU A 257 -5.28 -10.73 -16.68
C LEU A 257 -4.56 -10.78 -15.33
N ALA A 258 -5.09 -10.11 -14.30
CA ALA A 258 -4.53 -10.18 -12.96
C ALA A 258 -4.57 -11.62 -12.41
N LYS A 259 -5.70 -12.29 -12.52
CA LYS A 259 -5.88 -13.69 -12.09
C LYS A 259 -4.93 -14.65 -12.83
N GLU A 260 -4.85 -14.55 -14.14
CA GLU A 260 -4.01 -15.40 -15.01
C GLU A 260 -2.51 -15.16 -14.79
N SER A 261 -2.10 -13.94 -14.43
CA SER A 261 -0.71 -13.64 -14.07
C SER A 261 -0.26 -14.26 -12.75
N GLY A 262 -1.17 -14.89 -12.01
CA GLY A 262 -0.90 -15.46 -10.69
C GLY A 262 -0.96 -14.45 -9.54
N TYR A 263 -1.44 -13.22 -9.78
CA TYR A 263 -1.69 -12.29 -8.69
C TYR A 263 -2.65 -12.91 -7.67
N ARG A 264 -2.29 -12.79 -6.40
CA ARG A 264 -3.11 -13.17 -5.25
C ARG A 264 -3.01 -12.04 -4.24
N GLY A 265 -4.13 -11.37 -4.00
CA GLY A 265 -4.12 -10.23 -3.11
C GLY A 265 -5.44 -9.49 -3.08
N TRP A 266 -5.37 -8.30 -2.50
CA TRP A 266 -6.52 -7.42 -2.35
C TRP A 266 -6.76 -6.57 -3.59
N TYR A 267 -8.02 -6.48 -3.99
CA TYR A 267 -8.50 -5.53 -4.98
C TYR A 267 -9.20 -4.39 -4.23
N GLY A 268 -8.48 -3.30 -3.99
CA GLY A 268 -8.97 -2.13 -3.29
C GLY A 268 -9.90 -1.31 -4.17
N ILE A 269 -11.20 -1.31 -3.89
CA ILE A 269 -12.16 -0.53 -4.67
C ILE A 269 -11.97 0.94 -4.36
N GLU A 270 -11.59 1.71 -5.39
CA GLU A 270 -11.39 3.16 -5.32
C GLU A 270 -12.30 3.93 -6.30
N SER A 271 -13.28 3.25 -6.89
CA SER A 271 -14.36 3.91 -7.64
C SER A 271 -15.21 4.76 -6.72
N SER A 272 -15.38 6.05 -7.05
CA SER A 272 -15.97 7.05 -6.15
C SER A 272 -17.49 6.93 -6.04
N GLY A 273 -17.97 6.92 -4.82
CA GLY A 273 -19.40 6.92 -4.48
C GLY A 273 -20.01 5.53 -4.33
N ARG A 274 -21.06 5.45 -3.55
CA ARG A 274 -21.67 4.18 -3.11
C ARG A 274 -22.18 3.30 -4.27
N GLU A 275 -22.71 3.91 -5.31
CA GLU A 275 -23.20 3.19 -6.49
C GLU A 275 -22.06 2.52 -7.25
N GLU A 276 -20.98 3.28 -7.53
CA GLU A 276 -19.79 2.76 -8.22
C GLU A 276 -19.04 1.72 -7.37
N ILE A 277 -19.03 1.85 -6.05
CA ILE A 277 -18.50 0.82 -5.15
C ILE A 277 -19.30 -0.49 -5.31
N ASN A 278 -20.64 -0.44 -5.25
CA ASN A 278 -21.48 -1.64 -5.39
C ASN A 278 -21.32 -2.30 -6.77
N LYS A 279 -21.21 -1.49 -7.82
CA LYS A 279 -20.90 -1.99 -9.17
C LYS A 279 -19.55 -2.71 -9.22
N GLY A 280 -18.51 -2.10 -8.63
CA GLY A 280 -17.18 -2.71 -8.54
C GLY A 280 -17.19 -4.03 -7.77
N ILE A 281 -17.89 -4.09 -6.63
CA ILE A 281 -18.08 -5.32 -5.85
C ILE A 281 -18.73 -6.41 -6.71
N ALA A 282 -19.79 -6.07 -7.44
CA ALA A 282 -20.51 -7.03 -8.29
C ALA A 282 -19.60 -7.58 -9.40
N LEU A 283 -18.84 -6.71 -10.09
CA LEU A 283 -17.92 -7.10 -11.15
C LEU A 283 -16.76 -7.97 -10.61
N LEU A 284 -16.14 -7.57 -9.50
CA LEU A 284 -15.08 -8.35 -8.89
C LEU A 284 -15.58 -9.72 -8.42
N LYS A 285 -16.73 -9.79 -7.74
CA LYS A 285 -17.33 -11.07 -7.32
C LYS A 285 -17.62 -11.97 -8.51
N LYS A 286 -18.15 -11.41 -9.61
CA LYS A 286 -18.46 -12.14 -10.82
C LYS A 286 -17.21 -12.76 -11.47
N TYR A 287 -16.12 -12.01 -11.62
CA TYR A 287 -14.97 -12.43 -12.40
C TYR A 287 -13.79 -13.00 -11.61
N LEU A 288 -13.66 -12.68 -10.31
CA LEU A 288 -12.64 -13.30 -9.46
C LEU A 288 -13.04 -14.71 -9.01
N PHE A 289 -14.32 -14.91 -8.68
CA PHE A 289 -14.80 -16.13 -8.02
C PHE A 289 -15.60 -17.03 -8.96
N GLU A 290 -15.83 -16.63 -10.22
CA GLU A 290 -16.31 -17.54 -11.24
C GLU A 290 -15.26 -18.64 -11.51
N THR A 291 -15.67 -19.90 -11.35
CA THR A 291 -14.89 -21.13 -11.66
C THR A 291 -14.92 -21.43 -13.14
#